data_1376b079373e337d34bfff243716f60c
#
_entry.id   1376b079373e337d34bfff243716f60c
#
_cell.length_a   1.000
_cell.length_b   1.000
_cell.length_c   1.000
_cell.angle_alpha   90.00
_cell.angle_beta   90.00
_cell.angle_gamma   90.00
#
_symmetry.space_group_name_H-M   'P 1'
#
loop_
_entity.id
_entity.type
_entity.pdbx_description
1 polymer ?
#
loop_
_entity_poly.entity_id
_entity_poly.type
_entity_poly.pdbx_seq_one_letter_code
_entity_poly.pdbx_strand_id
1 'polypeptide(L)'
;KLVAMVHFNMEELEKRIQKDAAIGEGDIVRVDMFLNHCMDMELLQSAGKALAKRFQGEKVTKVLTVEASGIAMACFTALTLGVPAVYAKKFQTGYIDPDVYTAEVHSFSLEKSYTMRVSRRYLSEDDRVLLIDDILSSGQAMLGLLEIVSKAGAEPAGVGVAIEKATRDGGQVLRRMGLRVEALATIQRIED
;
A
#
# COMPACT_ATOMS: atom_id res chain seq x y z
N LYS A 1 12.33 -19.12 -13.16
CA LYS A 1 13.24 -18.01 -13.54
C LYS A 1 12.39 -16.79 -13.79
N LEU A 2 12.59 -15.79 -12.95
CA LEU A 2 11.89 -14.51 -13.07
C LEU A 2 12.48 -13.76 -14.26
N VAL A 3 11.76 -13.62 -15.35
CA VAL A 3 11.98 -12.54 -16.30
C VAL A 3 10.77 -11.64 -16.22
N ALA A 4 10.74 -10.83 -15.18
CA ALA A 4 9.80 -9.72 -15.13
C ALA A 4 10.42 -8.57 -15.93
N MET A 5 9.77 -8.11 -17.00
CA MET A 5 10.06 -6.77 -17.51
C MET A 5 9.51 -5.81 -16.46
N VAL A 6 10.41 -5.24 -15.69
CA VAL A 6 10.09 -4.32 -14.60
C VAL A 6 10.52 -2.94 -15.04
N HIS A 7 9.61 -1.98 -15.09
CA HIS A 7 9.98 -0.57 -15.14
C HIS A 7 10.34 -0.12 -13.74
N PHE A 8 11.57 0.32 -13.56
CA PHE A 8 12.15 0.62 -12.26
C PHE A 8 12.21 2.12 -12.03
N ASN A 9 11.79 2.47 -10.85
CA ASN A 9 11.92 3.82 -10.33
C ASN A 9 12.81 3.86 -9.06
N MET A 10 13.35 2.69 -8.66
CA MET A 10 14.26 2.54 -7.52
C MET A 10 15.19 1.33 -7.73
N GLU A 11 16.43 1.60 -8.11
CA GLU A 11 17.44 0.59 -8.49
C GLU A 11 17.72 -0.43 -7.37
N GLU A 12 17.71 0.00 -6.12
CA GLU A 12 17.96 -0.87 -4.96
C GLU A 12 16.85 -1.92 -4.78
N LEU A 13 15.58 -1.52 -4.90
CA LEU A 13 14.44 -2.43 -4.85
C LEU A 13 14.43 -3.38 -6.04
N GLU A 14 14.82 -2.88 -7.22
CA GLU A 14 14.98 -3.68 -8.43
C GLU A 14 15.94 -4.84 -8.23
N LYS A 15 17.17 -4.54 -7.81
CA LYS A 15 18.21 -5.54 -7.55
C LYS A 15 17.71 -6.58 -6.55
N ARG A 16 16.97 -6.13 -5.54
CA ARG A 16 16.43 -7.03 -4.53
C ARG A 16 15.33 -7.94 -5.08
N ILE A 17 14.42 -7.41 -5.88
CA ILE A 17 13.39 -8.21 -6.56
C ILE A 17 14.03 -9.25 -7.50
N GLN A 18 14.98 -8.82 -8.32
CA GLN A 18 15.66 -9.74 -9.26
C GLN A 18 16.42 -10.87 -8.55
N LYS A 19 17.01 -10.57 -7.41
CA LYS A 19 17.82 -11.52 -6.64
C LYS A 19 16.98 -12.50 -5.84
N ASP A 20 15.98 -12.00 -5.12
CA ASP A 20 15.36 -12.70 -4.01
C ASP A 20 13.85 -12.93 -4.18
N ALA A 21 13.17 -12.24 -5.12
CA ALA A 21 11.75 -12.50 -5.32
C ALA A 21 11.51 -13.85 -6.00
N ALA A 22 10.47 -14.55 -5.58
CA ALA A 22 10.03 -15.80 -6.18
C ALA A 22 8.61 -15.65 -6.70
N ILE A 23 8.28 -16.40 -7.76
CA ILE A 23 6.91 -16.51 -8.25
C ILE A 23 6.31 -17.80 -7.71
N GLY A 24 5.17 -17.65 -7.02
CA GLY A 24 4.33 -18.76 -6.61
C GLY A 24 3.23 -19.07 -7.63
N GLU A 25 2.46 -20.10 -7.36
CA GLU A 25 1.27 -20.43 -8.16
C GLU A 25 0.29 -19.25 -8.24
N GLY A 26 -0.34 -19.05 -9.41
CA GLY A 26 -1.34 -17.99 -9.62
C GLY A 26 -0.77 -16.57 -9.66
N ASP A 27 0.44 -16.39 -10.18
CA ASP A 27 1.11 -15.08 -10.28
C ASP A 27 1.41 -14.40 -8.92
N ILE A 28 1.53 -15.17 -7.85
CA ILE A 28 1.89 -14.63 -6.55
C ILE A 28 3.38 -14.24 -6.56
N VAL A 29 3.65 -12.94 -6.47
CA VAL A 29 5.02 -12.44 -6.28
C VAL A 29 5.36 -12.51 -4.81
N ARG A 30 6.30 -13.38 -4.46
CA ARG A 30 6.78 -13.57 -3.09
C ARG A 30 7.96 -12.65 -2.84
N VAL A 31 7.76 -11.72 -1.91
CA VAL A 31 8.74 -10.74 -1.44
C VAL A 31 8.91 -10.78 0.08
N ASP A 32 8.40 -11.85 0.67
CA ASP A 32 8.36 -12.10 2.10
C ASP A 32 9.76 -12.12 2.74
N MET A 33 10.80 -12.40 1.95
CA MET A 33 12.18 -12.46 2.42
C MET A 33 12.81 -11.08 2.68
N PHE A 34 12.20 -9.98 2.23
CA PHE A 34 12.80 -8.65 2.40
C PHE A 34 11.79 -7.51 2.59
N LEU A 35 10.50 -7.71 2.29
CA LEU A 35 9.53 -6.62 2.29
C LEU A 35 8.51 -6.69 3.43
N ASN A 36 7.91 -7.85 3.68
CA ASN A 36 6.71 -7.92 4.52
C ASN A 36 6.65 -9.09 5.53
N HIS A 37 7.68 -9.94 5.61
CA HIS A 37 7.80 -10.97 6.64
C HIS A 37 9.17 -10.88 7.32
N CYS A 38 10.27 -11.16 6.60
CA CYS A 38 11.60 -10.73 7.00
C CYS A 38 11.84 -9.35 6.38
N MET A 39 11.90 -8.31 7.20
CA MET A 39 11.93 -6.93 6.73
C MET A 39 13.37 -6.42 6.63
N ASP A 40 13.80 -6.06 5.42
CA ASP A 40 15.06 -5.34 5.21
C ASP A 40 14.85 -3.85 5.53
N MET A 41 15.30 -3.44 6.70
CA MET A 41 15.01 -2.12 7.25
C MET A 41 15.67 -0.98 6.45
N GLU A 42 16.85 -1.21 5.86
CA GLU A 42 17.54 -0.22 5.02
C GLU A 42 16.79 -0.02 3.72
N LEU A 43 16.39 -1.11 3.08
CA LEU A 43 15.56 -1.08 1.86
C LEU A 43 14.21 -0.38 2.13
N LEU A 44 13.53 -0.72 3.22
CA LEU A 44 12.26 -0.11 3.59
C LEU A 44 12.38 1.38 3.88
N GLN A 45 13.46 1.80 4.54
CA GLN A 45 13.73 3.21 4.79
C GLN A 45 13.97 3.96 3.48
N SER A 46 14.80 3.40 2.58
CA SER A 46 15.07 3.98 1.27
C SER A 46 13.79 4.08 0.43
N ALA A 47 12.96 3.03 0.45
CA ALA A 47 11.67 2.98 -0.25
C ALA A 47 10.68 4.02 0.31
N GLY A 48 10.57 4.12 1.64
CA GLY A 48 9.72 5.13 2.28
C GLY A 48 10.13 6.56 1.93
N LYS A 49 11.45 6.86 1.93
CA LYS A 49 11.99 8.16 1.47
C LYS A 49 11.66 8.44 0.00
N ALA A 50 11.77 7.42 -0.87
CA ALA A 50 11.47 7.56 -2.28
C ALA A 50 9.99 7.85 -2.53
N LEU A 51 9.07 7.18 -1.82
CA LEU A 51 7.64 7.48 -1.89
C LEU A 51 7.33 8.88 -1.34
N ALA A 52 7.84 9.21 -0.17
CA ALA A 52 7.63 10.53 0.43
C ALA A 52 8.06 11.67 -0.52
N LYS A 53 9.20 11.53 -1.19
CA LYS A 53 9.68 12.50 -2.17
C LYS A 53 8.72 12.70 -3.34
N ARG A 54 8.04 11.65 -3.80
CA ARG A 54 7.08 11.74 -4.91
C ARG A 54 5.82 12.49 -4.53
N PHE A 55 5.43 12.45 -3.27
CA PHE A 55 4.28 13.18 -2.75
C PHE A 55 4.65 14.48 -2.04
N GLN A 56 5.90 14.90 -2.16
CA GLN A 56 6.34 16.19 -1.63
C GLN A 56 5.56 17.33 -2.32
N GLY A 57 4.91 18.19 -1.54
CA GLY A 57 4.04 19.26 -2.04
C GLY A 57 2.55 18.93 -2.08
N GLU A 58 2.16 17.66 -1.90
CA GLU A 58 0.73 17.27 -1.83
C GLU A 58 0.05 17.63 -0.49
N LYS A 59 0.74 18.32 0.41
CA LYS A 59 0.22 18.73 1.73
C LYS A 59 -0.37 17.56 2.52
N VAL A 60 0.28 16.40 2.47
CA VAL A 60 -0.14 15.21 3.21
C VAL A 60 -0.16 15.51 4.70
N THR A 61 -1.26 15.19 5.38
CA THR A 61 -1.41 15.32 6.83
C THR A 61 -1.33 13.98 7.55
N LYS A 62 -1.66 12.90 6.84
CA LYS A 62 -1.61 11.52 7.36
C LYS A 62 -1.25 10.51 6.28
N VAL A 63 -0.56 9.46 6.70
CA VAL A 63 -0.39 8.25 5.91
C VAL A 63 -1.36 7.20 6.43
N LEU A 64 -2.10 6.54 5.53
CA LEU A 64 -3.03 5.47 5.86
C LEU A 64 -2.64 4.19 5.12
N THR A 65 -2.65 3.08 5.83
CA THR A 65 -2.39 1.75 5.28
C THR A 65 -3.34 0.71 5.87
N VAL A 66 -3.12 -0.55 5.54
CA VAL A 66 -3.85 -1.69 6.13
C VAL A 66 -2.87 -2.69 6.74
N GLU A 67 -3.24 -3.28 7.90
CA GLU A 67 -2.45 -4.36 8.50
C GLU A 67 -2.42 -5.61 7.60
N ALA A 68 -1.31 -6.36 7.58
CA ALA A 68 -0.08 -6.09 8.31
C ALA A 68 1.04 -5.59 7.38
N SER A 69 1.09 -6.02 6.13
CA SER A 69 2.22 -5.89 5.20
C SER A 69 2.57 -4.44 4.83
N GLY A 70 1.58 -3.55 4.72
CA GLY A 70 1.79 -2.14 4.40
C GLY A 70 2.36 -1.29 5.54
N ILE A 71 2.32 -1.78 6.79
CA ILE A 71 2.66 -0.96 7.98
C ILE A 71 4.09 -0.45 7.93
N ALA A 72 5.06 -1.31 7.62
CA ALA A 72 6.46 -0.90 7.59
C ALA A 72 6.73 0.21 6.57
N MET A 73 6.20 0.07 5.35
CA MET A 73 6.30 1.08 4.31
C MET A 73 5.63 2.40 4.73
N ALA A 74 4.44 2.33 5.31
CA ALA A 74 3.72 3.49 5.81
C ALA A 74 4.49 4.22 6.89
N CYS A 75 5.11 3.51 7.84
CA CYS A 75 5.91 4.10 8.90
C CYS A 75 7.10 4.90 8.37
N PHE A 76 7.88 4.35 7.45
CA PHE A 76 9.03 5.08 6.88
C PHE A 76 8.62 6.24 5.98
N THR A 77 7.51 6.10 5.24
CA THR A 77 6.95 7.19 4.43
C THR A 77 6.46 8.33 5.32
N ALA A 78 5.69 8.01 6.36
CA ALA A 78 5.16 8.97 7.31
C ALA A 78 6.27 9.68 8.10
N LEU A 79 7.28 8.94 8.56
CA LEU A 79 8.46 9.49 9.24
C LEU A 79 9.17 10.52 8.36
N THR A 80 9.33 10.22 7.07
CA THR A 80 10.01 11.14 6.13
C THR A 80 9.17 12.37 5.84
N LEU A 81 7.83 12.24 5.77
CA LEU A 81 6.91 13.37 5.59
C LEU A 81 6.69 14.19 6.88
N GLY A 82 7.07 13.66 8.03
CA GLY A 82 6.84 14.30 9.34
C GLY A 82 5.37 14.28 9.78
N VAL A 83 4.61 13.25 9.38
CA VAL A 83 3.16 13.11 9.66
C VAL A 83 2.86 11.78 10.36
N PRO A 84 1.71 11.65 11.04
CA PRO A 84 1.30 10.38 11.62
C PRO A 84 1.02 9.29 10.57
N ALA A 85 1.29 8.03 10.94
CA ALA A 85 0.82 6.86 10.22
C ALA A 85 -0.35 6.22 10.97
N VAL A 86 -1.43 5.91 10.25
CA VAL A 86 -2.59 5.18 10.74
C VAL A 86 -2.72 3.89 9.94
N TYR A 87 -3.14 2.81 10.56
CA TYR A 87 -3.46 1.59 9.82
C TYR A 87 -4.87 1.08 10.12
N ALA A 88 -5.55 0.64 9.07
CA ALA A 88 -6.83 -0.02 9.18
C ALA A 88 -6.64 -1.44 9.73
N LYS A 89 -7.44 -1.81 10.71
CA LYS A 89 -7.45 -3.14 11.32
C LYS A 89 -8.40 -4.06 10.58
N LYS A 90 -7.99 -5.31 10.34
CA LYS A 90 -8.81 -6.36 9.74
C LYS A 90 -9.57 -7.17 10.80
N PHE A 91 -9.01 -7.26 12.01
CA PHE A 91 -9.57 -8.06 13.08
C PHE A 91 -10.11 -7.18 14.21
N GLN A 92 -11.22 -7.62 14.80
CA GLN A 92 -11.77 -7.00 15.99
C GLN A 92 -10.99 -7.53 17.21
N THR A 93 -10.24 -6.65 17.87
CA THR A 93 -9.63 -6.96 19.17
C THR A 93 -10.48 -6.34 20.27
N GLY A 94 -10.48 -6.91 21.49
CA GLY A 94 -11.35 -6.50 22.60
C GLY A 94 -11.25 -5.05 23.08
N TYR A 95 -10.31 -4.26 22.50
CA TYR A 95 -10.09 -2.83 22.78
C TYR A 95 -10.38 -1.96 21.55
N ILE A 96 -11.35 -2.31 20.72
CA ILE A 96 -11.70 -1.45 19.60
C ILE A 96 -12.68 -0.38 20.09
N ASP A 97 -12.32 0.86 19.78
CA ASP A 97 -13.25 1.99 19.82
C ASP A 97 -14.52 1.60 19.05
N PRO A 98 -15.70 1.67 19.66
CA PRO A 98 -16.95 1.38 18.95
C PRO A 98 -17.23 2.39 17.83
N ASP A 99 -16.62 3.57 17.90
CA ASP A 99 -16.80 4.65 16.92
C ASP A 99 -15.72 4.55 15.82
N VAL A 100 -16.02 3.80 14.77
CA VAL A 100 -15.12 3.49 13.67
C VAL A 100 -15.73 3.77 12.31
N TYR A 101 -14.87 4.13 11.35
CA TYR A 101 -15.15 3.98 9.93
C TYR A 101 -14.88 2.52 9.53
N THR A 102 -15.75 1.95 8.71
CA THR A 102 -15.61 0.58 8.22
C THR A 102 -15.70 0.51 6.71
N ALA A 103 -15.01 -0.45 6.11
CA ALA A 103 -15.16 -0.83 4.70
C ALA A 103 -15.09 -2.35 4.56
N GLU A 104 -15.98 -2.92 3.76
CA GLU A 104 -15.94 -4.35 3.40
C GLU A 104 -15.03 -4.54 2.20
N VAL A 105 -14.10 -5.47 2.31
CA VAL A 105 -13.12 -5.77 1.26
C VAL A 105 -13.16 -7.24 0.92
N HIS A 106 -13.30 -7.54 -0.37
CA HIS A 106 -13.20 -8.89 -0.88
C HIS A 106 -11.77 -9.17 -1.37
N SER A 107 -11.09 -10.13 -0.73
CA SER A 107 -9.77 -10.58 -1.16
C SER A 107 -9.91 -11.70 -2.19
N PHE A 108 -9.61 -11.41 -3.45
CA PHE A 108 -9.64 -12.43 -4.51
C PHE A 108 -8.57 -13.51 -4.32
N SER A 109 -7.43 -13.18 -3.72
CA SER A 109 -6.35 -14.14 -3.46
C SER A 109 -6.67 -15.12 -2.33
N LEU A 110 -7.53 -14.73 -1.39
CA LEU A 110 -7.91 -15.56 -0.25
C LEU A 110 -9.36 -16.08 -0.37
N GLU A 111 -10.11 -15.65 -1.41
CA GLU A 111 -11.55 -15.93 -1.59
C GLU A 111 -12.37 -15.62 -0.33
N LYS A 112 -11.99 -14.61 0.42
CA LYS A 112 -12.62 -14.22 1.69
C LYS A 112 -12.85 -12.73 1.74
N SER A 113 -13.96 -12.34 2.35
CA SER A 113 -14.24 -10.95 2.71
C SER A 113 -13.76 -10.67 4.14
N TYR A 114 -13.32 -9.45 4.36
CA TYR A 114 -12.97 -8.94 5.68
C TYR A 114 -13.39 -7.47 5.80
N THR A 115 -13.62 -7.03 7.04
CA THR A 115 -13.97 -5.65 7.33
C THR A 115 -12.72 -4.90 7.77
N MET A 116 -12.37 -3.82 7.07
CA MET A 116 -11.40 -2.83 7.55
C MET A 116 -12.04 -1.88 8.53
N ARG A 117 -11.30 -1.45 9.57
CA ARG A 117 -11.75 -0.54 10.62
C ARG A 117 -10.68 0.49 10.95
N VAL A 118 -11.09 1.76 11.02
CA VAL A 118 -10.26 2.88 11.50
C VAL A 118 -11.09 3.68 12.49
N SER A 119 -10.55 3.92 13.70
CA SER A 119 -11.23 4.79 14.67
C SER A 119 -11.38 6.21 14.13
N ARG A 120 -12.56 6.79 14.34
CA ARG A 120 -12.87 8.19 13.95
C ARG A 120 -11.96 9.22 14.61
N ARG A 121 -11.33 8.87 15.73
CA ARG A 121 -10.35 9.73 16.41
C ARG A 121 -9.11 10.04 15.59
N TYR A 122 -8.79 9.18 14.61
CA TYR A 122 -7.53 9.24 13.87
C TYR A 122 -7.68 9.76 12.44
N LEU A 123 -8.92 10.02 11.99
CA LEU A 123 -9.18 10.47 10.63
C LEU A 123 -10.37 11.44 10.62
N SER A 124 -10.20 12.62 10.03
CA SER A 124 -11.20 13.70 9.97
C SER A 124 -11.27 14.34 8.59
N GLU A 125 -12.25 15.20 8.38
CA GLU A 125 -12.46 15.96 7.15
C GLU A 125 -11.31 16.94 6.82
N ASP A 126 -10.53 17.35 7.80
CA ASP A 126 -9.36 18.21 7.60
C ASP A 126 -8.13 17.45 7.06
N ASP A 127 -8.21 16.13 6.97
CA ASP A 127 -7.05 15.32 6.58
C ASP A 127 -6.91 15.22 5.08
N ARG A 128 -5.65 15.31 4.63
CA ARG A 128 -5.21 14.95 3.30
C ARG A 128 -4.35 13.70 3.38
N VAL A 129 -4.90 12.58 2.91
CA VAL A 129 -4.45 11.23 3.25
C VAL A 129 -3.67 10.60 2.11
N LEU A 130 -2.43 10.21 2.36
CA LEU A 130 -1.64 9.38 1.45
C LEU A 130 -1.83 7.91 1.79
N LEU A 131 -2.33 7.13 0.83
CA LEU A 131 -2.50 5.69 0.98
C LEU A 131 -1.20 4.97 0.61
N ILE A 132 -0.73 4.09 1.49
CA ILE A 132 0.52 3.34 1.29
C ILE A 132 0.27 1.84 1.46
N ASP A 133 0.88 1.03 0.58
CA ASP A 133 0.92 -0.43 0.74
C ASP A 133 2.24 -1.01 0.19
N ASP A 134 2.49 -2.28 0.43
CA ASP A 134 3.64 -2.99 -0.12
C ASP A 134 3.40 -3.39 -1.59
N ILE A 135 2.27 -4.02 -1.91
CA ILE A 135 1.96 -4.53 -3.25
C ILE A 135 0.56 -4.10 -3.70
N LEU A 136 0.48 -3.47 -4.86
CA LEU A 136 -0.77 -3.18 -5.55
C LEU A 136 -1.05 -4.24 -6.62
N SER A 137 -2.08 -5.05 -6.41
CA SER A 137 -2.55 -6.08 -7.33
C SER A 137 -3.94 -5.73 -7.87
N SER A 138 -5.00 -6.33 -7.38
CA SER A 138 -6.39 -6.01 -7.78
C SER A 138 -6.91 -4.66 -7.25
N GLY A 139 -6.20 -4.03 -6.31
CA GLY A 139 -6.56 -2.74 -5.75
C GLY A 139 -7.66 -2.76 -4.68
N GLN A 140 -8.18 -3.93 -4.32
CA GLN A 140 -9.31 -4.03 -3.38
C GLN A 140 -9.01 -3.42 -2.00
N ALA A 141 -7.80 -3.62 -1.49
CA ALA A 141 -7.37 -3.00 -0.24
C ALA A 141 -7.38 -1.47 -0.33
N MET A 142 -6.85 -0.92 -1.44
CA MET A 142 -6.85 0.53 -1.68
C MET A 142 -8.26 1.09 -1.83
N LEU A 143 -9.16 0.39 -2.52
CA LEU A 143 -10.57 0.78 -2.64
C LEU A 143 -11.26 0.82 -1.26
N GLY A 144 -11.00 -0.17 -0.40
CA GLY A 144 -11.51 -0.16 0.98
C GLY A 144 -10.97 1.00 1.81
N LEU A 145 -9.68 1.33 1.68
CA LEU A 145 -9.10 2.50 2.35
C LEU A 145 -9.68 3.81 1.81
N LEU A 146 -9.92 3.92 0.50
CA LEU A 146 -10.58 5.09 -0.11
C LEU A 146 -12.02 5.26 0.37
N GLU A 147 -12.77 4.17 0.57
CA GLU A 147 -14.10 4.21 1.17
C GLU A 147 -14.05 4.77 2.59
N ILE A 148 -13.06 4.37 3.40
CA ILE A 148 -12.83 4.90 4.75
C ILE A 148 -12.50 6.40 4.70
N VAL A 149 -11.59 6.81 3.80
CA VAL A 149 -11.22 8.22 3.60
C VAL A 149 -12.45 9.05 3.22
N SER A 150 -13.28 8.55 2.29
CA SER A 150 -14.53 9.21 1.90
C SER A 150 -15.52 9.32 3.05
N LYS A 151 -15.70 8.25 3.84
CA LYS A 151 -16.58 8.28 5.04
C LYS A 151 -16.12 9.26 6.11
N ALA A 152 -14.82 9.53 6.18
CA ALA A 152 -14.25 10.53 7.07
C ALA A 152 -14.42 11.97 6.56
N GLY A 153 -14.84 12.15 5.30
CA GLY A 153 -14.84 13.46 4.64
C GLY A 153 -13.45 13.94 4.24
N ALA A 154 -12.42 13.11 4.42
CA ALA A 154 -11.03 13.43 4.13
C ALA A 154 -10.73 13.37 2.62
N GLU A 155 -9.65 14.04 2.21
CA GLU A 155 -9.19 14.04 0.81
C GLU A 155 -8.05 13.05 0.57
N PRO A 156 -8.10 12.19 -0.48
CA PRO A 156 -6.96 11.38 -0.85
C PRO A 156 -5.87 12.22 -1.53
N ALA A 157 -4.64 12.18 -1.03
CA ALA A 157 -3.47 12.80 -1.67
C ALA A 157 -2.92 11.94 -2.82
N GLY A 158 -3.18 10.64 -2.76
CA GLY A 158 -2.75 9.66 -3.75
C GLY A 158 -2.46 8.29 -3.13
N VAL A 159 -1.90 7.41 -3.94
CA VAL A 159 -1.53 6.04 -3.59
C VAL A 159 -0.06 5.81 -3.89
N GLY A 160 0.71 5.33 -2.92
CA GLY A 160 2.10 4.94 -3.07
C GLY A 160 2.30 3.48 -2.70
N VAL A 161 3.00 2.72 -3.54
CA VAL A 161 3.29 1.30 -3.30
C VAL A 161 4.74 0.96 -3.63
N ALA A 162 5.28 -0.06 -2.96
CA ALA A 162 6.58 -0.55 -3.34
C ALA A 162 6.53 -1.24 -4.71
N ILE A 163 5.53 -2.10 -4.92
CA ILE A 163 5.41 -2.90 -6.15
C ILE A 163 3.99 -2.80 -6.71
N GLU A 164 3.87 -2.45 -7.99
CA GLU A 164 2.62 -2.58 -8.75
C GLU A 164 2.68 -3.79 -9.66
N LYS A 165 1.67 -4.65 -9.60
CA LYS A 165 1.49 -5.76 -10.54
C LYS A 165 0.65 -5.30 -11.73
N ALA A 166 1.28 -4.88 -12.82
CA ALA A 166 0.59 -4.44 -14.03
C ALA A 166 -0.13 -5.57 -14.77
N THR A 167 0.08 -6.84 -14.38
CA THR A 167 -0.71 -8.00 -14.80
C THR A 167 -2.12 -8.00 -14.21
N ARG A 168 -2.42 -7.10 -13.29
CA ARG A 168 -3.71 -6.87 -12.65
C ARG A 168 -4.15 -5.43 -12.88
N ASP A 169 -5.42 -5.16 -12.74
CA ASP A 169 -6.04 -3.87 -13.12
C ASP A 169 -6.11 -2.82 -12.00
N GLY A 170 -5.71 -3.19 -10.77
CA GLY A 170 -5.86 -2.29 -9.61
C GLY A 170 -5.28 -0.90 -9.81
N GLY A 171 -4.06 -0.79 -10.32
CA GLY A 171 -3.45 0.51 -10.61
C GLY A 171 -4.19 1.30 -11.68
N GLN A 172 -4.69 0.62 -12.72
CA GLN A 172 -5.49 1.27 -13.78
C GLN A 172 -6.83 1.77 -13.24
N VAL A 173 -7.50 0.98 -12.40
CA VAL A 173 -8.77 1.38 -11.77
C VAL A 173 -8.57 2.64 -10.95
N LEU A 174 -7.56 2.68 -10.08
CA LEU A 174 -7.28 3.84 -9.24
C LEU A 174 -6.95 5.09 -10.07
N ARG A 175 -6.15 4.96 -11.14
CA ARG A 175 -5.83 6.08 -12.04
C ARG A 175 -7.06 6.58 -12.80
N ARG A 176 -7.98 5.69 -13.24
CA ARG A 176 -9.26 6.07 -13.86
C ARG A 176 -10.19 6.83 -12.91
N MET A 177 -10.07 6.60 -11.60
CA MET A 177 -10.76 7.38 -10.57
C MET A 177 -10.13 8.77 -10.34
N GLY A 178 -9.09 9.12 -11.09
CA GLY A 178 -8.39 10.40 -10.97
C GLY A 178 -7.31 10.43 -9.90
N LEU A 179 -6.95 9.29 -9.31
CA LEU A 179 -5.93 9.23 -8.27
C LEU A 179 -4.52 9.20 -8.87
N ARG A 180 -3.61 9.92 -8.24
CA ARG A 180 -2.19 9.76 -8.48
C ARG A 180 -1.72 8.45 -7.86
N VAL A 181 -1.14 7.57 -8.67
CA VAL A 181 -0.61 6.27 -8.23
C VAL A 181 0.87 6.20 -8.58
N GLU A 182 1.70 6.05 -7.57
CA GLU A 182 3.16 5.94 -7.65
C GLU A 182 3.61 4.57 -7.19
N ALA A 183 4.37 3.86 -8.03
CA ALA A 183 4.99 2.60 -7.70
C ALA A 183 6.51 2.71 -7.79
N LEU A 184 7.24 2.12 -6.84
CA LEU A 184 8.71 2.09 -6.88
C LEU A 184 9.23 1.05 -7.87
N ALA A 185 8.47 -0.03 -8.07
CA ALA A 185 8.71 -1.04 -9.09
C ALA A 185 7.38 -1.49 -9.72
N THR A 186 7.41 -1.82 -11.01
CA THR A 186 6.23 -2.32 -11.73
C THR A 186 6.54 -3.64 -12.40
N ILE A 187 5.81 -4.69 -12.06
CA ILE A 187 5.91 -6.00 -12.69
C ILE A 187 4.92 -6.08 -13.84
N GLN A 188 5.43 -6.07 -15.08
CA GLN A 188 4.59 -6.04 -16.29
C GLN A 188 4.26 -7.43 -16.82
N ARG A 189 5.15 -8.42 -16.65
CA ARG A 189 4.96 -9.77 -17.14
C ARG A 189 5.65 -10.76 -16.21
N ILE A 190 5.01 -11.90 -16.03
CA ILE A 190 5.56 -13.04 -15.31
C ILE A 190 5.72 -14.14 -16.36
N GLU A 191 6.95 -14.57 -16.61
CA GLU A 191 7.27 -15.70 -17.50
C GLU A 191 7.67 -16.92 -16.65
N ASP A 192 7.11 -18.10 -17.01
CA ASP A 192 7.40 -19.39 -16.37
C ASP A 192 8.84 -19.89 -16.61
#